data_5715ab932fe2a0b8b8e1b532f733edbe
#
_entry.id   5715ab932fe2a0b8b8e1b532f733edbe
#
_cell.length_a   1.000
_cell.length_b   1.000
_cell.length_c   1.000
_cell.angle_alpha   90.00
_cell.angle_beta   90.00
_cell.angle_gamma   90.00
#
_symmetry.space_group_name_H-M   'P 1'
#
loop_
_entity.id
_entity.type
_entity.pdbx_description
1 polymer ?
#
loop_
_entity_poly.entity_id
_entity_poly.type
_entity_poly.pdbx_seq_one_letter_code
_entity_poly.pdbx_strand_id
1 'polypeptide(L)'
;MSRAVIDEALRLIDGDRARDYGNASKNMAHIAERWNQLLGLDQQLTIRPIQSWQVCAMMIDLKVARLAQGYKRDTAVDIIGYAALMAEIIGDEDDGTERP
;
A
#
# COMPACT_ATOMS: atom_id res chain seq x y z
N MET A 1 18.61 -6.17 -12.19
CA MET A 1 17.67 -5.59 -11.21
C MET A 1 17.73 -4.07 -11.31
N SER A 2 16.61 -3.42 -11.35
CA SER A 2 16.55 -1.96 -11.50
C SER A 2 16.74 -1.25 -10.15
N ARG A 3 17.99 -0.99 -9.81
CA ARG A 3 18.32 -0.29 -8.58
C ARG A 3 17.76 1.13 -8.57
N ALA A 4 17.71 1.78 -9.75
CA ALA A 4 17.22 3.15 -9.85
C ALA A 4 15.75 3.26 -9.41
N VAL A 5 14.91 2.29 -9.76
CA VAL A 5 13.50 2.28 -9.36
C VAL A 5 13.40 2.04 -7.86
N ILE A 6 14.20 1.13 -7.33
CA ILE A 6 14.21 0.84 -5.89
C ILE A 6 14.69 2.06 -5.12
N ASP A 7 15.75 2.72 -5.58
CA ASP A 7 16.30 3.91 -4.94
C ASP A 7 15.28 5.05 -4.95
N GLU A 8 14.55 5.22 -6.04
CA GLU A 8 13.51 6.24 -6.12
C GLU A 8 12.39 5.96 -5.12
N ALA A 9 11.95 4.69 -5.01
CA ALA A 9 10.95 4.30 -4.03
C ALA A 9 11.45 4.55 -2.60
N LEU A 10 12.70 4.21 -2.32
CA LEU A 10 13.30 4.45 -1.01
C LEU A 10 13.36 5.95 -0.69
N ARG A 11 13.72 6.79 -1.65
CA ARG A 11 13.73 8.24 -1.43
C ARG A 11 12.36 8.78 -1.08
N LEU A 12 11.31 8.26 -1.71
CA LEU A 12 9.94 8.67 -1.41
C LEU A 12 9.49 8.21 -0.03
N ILE A 13 9.99 7.07 0.42
CA ILE A 13 9.66 6.52 1.74
C ILE A 13 10.46 7.21 2.84
N ASP A 14 11.77 7.41 2.63
CA ASP A 14 12.71 7.86 3.67
C ASP A 14 12.97 9.36 3.66
N GLY A 15 12.59 10.06 2.59
CA GLY A 15 12.83 11.49 2.45
C GLY A 15 11.79 12.34 3.17
N ASP A 16 11.40 13.46 2.54
CA ASP A 16 10.41 14.36 3.10
C ASP A 16 9.08 13.67 3.39
N ARG A 17 8.78 12.60 2.65
CA ARG A 17 7.55 11.83 2.85
C ARG A 17 7.59 10.95 4.08
N ALA A 18 8.75 10.71 4.67
CA ALA A 18 8.82 9.95 5.91
C ALA A 18 7.95 10.57 7.00
N ARG A 19 7.88 11.91 7.02
CA ARG A 19 7.02 12.65 7.94
C ARG A 19 5.54 12.37 7.73
N ASP A 20 5.17 12.07 6.50
CA ASP A 20 3.79 11.87 6.10
C ASP A 20 3.38 10.40 6.14
N TYR A 21 4.28 9.52 6.58
CA TYR A 21 4.00 8.09 6.60
C TYR A 21 2.81 7.77 7.50
N GLY A 22 2.75 8.41 8.68
CA GLY A 22 1.60 8.27 9.56
C GLY A 22 0.31 8.77 8.92
N ASN A 23 0.40 9.86 8.15
CA ASN A 23 -0.74 10.39 7.41
C ASN A 23 -1.15 9.45 6.28
N ALA A 24 -0.20 8.80 5.63
CA ALA A 24 -0.49 7.80 4.60
C ALA A 24 -1.25 6.62 5.18
N SER A 25 -0.83 6.11 6.35
CA SER A 25 -1.53 5.02 7.04
C SER A 25 -2.94 5.41 7.41
N LYS A 26 -3.13 6.62 7.95
CA LYS A 26 -4.46 7.15 8.28
C LYS A 26 -5.33 7.28 7.05
N ASN A 27 -4.74 7.72 5.95
CA ASN A 27 -5.45 7.85 4.68
C ASN A 27 -5.94 6.51 4.16
N MET A 28 -5.12 5.47 4.26
CA MET A 28 -5.53 4.12 3.86
C MET A 28 -6.67 3.60 4.73
N ALA A 29 -6.63 3.87 6.03
CA ALA A 29 -7.71 3.51 6.95
C ALA A 29 -9.01 4.24 6.58
N HIS A 30 -8.91 5.52 6.25
CA HIS A 30 -10.06 6.32 5.84
C HIS A 30 -10.67 5.79 4.53
N ILE A 31 -9.82 5.43 3.57
CA ILE A 31 -10.28 4.84 2.31
C ILE A 31 -11.01 3.52 2.57
N ALA A 32 -10.44 2.66 3.43
CA ALA A 32 -11.08 1.39 3.78
C ALA A 32 -12.47 1.62 4.37
N GLU A 33 -12.59 2.58 5.29
CA GLU A 33 -13.87 2.94 5.90
C GLU A 33 -14.89 3.36 4.85
N ARG A 34 -14.50 4.23 3.94
CA ARG A 34 -15.39 4.72 2.89
C ARG A 34 -15.80 3.59 1.93
N TRP A 35 -14.86 2.72 1.57
CA TRP A 35 -15.16 1.61 0.68
C TRP A 35 -16.11 0.61 1.34
N ASN A 36 -15.92 0.34 2.64
CA ASN A 36 -16.84 -0.51 3.39
C ASN A 36 -18.24 0.06 3.42
N GLN A 37 -18.36 1.38 3.59
CA GLN A 37 -19.65 2.07 3.56
C GLN A 37 -20.29 1.97 2.18
N LEU A 38 -19.52 2.22 1.15
CA LEU A 38 -20.01 2.19 -0.23
C LEU A 38 -20.52 0.81 -0.62
N LEU A 39 -19.83 -0.24 -0.18
CA LEU A 39 -20.18 -1.62 -0.50
C LEU A 39 -21.16 -2.23 0.50
N GLY A 40 -21.50 -1.50 1.56
CA GLY A 40 -22.40 -2.00 2.61
C GLY A 40 -21.79 -3.06 3.50
N LEU A 41 -20.46 -3.23 3.47
CA LEU A 41 -19.78 -4.28 4.24
C LEU A 41 -19.75 -3.97 5.74
N ASP A 42 -19.79 -2.70 6.11
CA ASP A 42 -19.80 -2.25 7.50
C ASP A 42 -21.07 -2.65 8.25
N GLN A 43 -22.12 -3.02 7.52
CA GLN A 43 -23.40 -3.43 8.08
C GLN A 43 -23.61 -4.95 8.05
N GLN A 44 -22.60 -5.69 7.60
CA GLN A 44 -22.68 -7.14 7.44
C GLN A 44 -21.94 -7.84 8.57
N LEU A 45 -22.67 -8.54 9.42
CA LEU A 45 -22.07 -9.21 10.58
C LEU A 45 -21.21 -10.41 10.22
N THR A 46 -21.43 -11.01 9.05
CA THR A 46 -20.74 -12.23 8.63
C THR A 46 -19.60 -12.00 7.66
N ILE A 47 -19.42 -10.76 7.19
CA ILE A 47 -18.41 -10.42 6.20
C ILE A 47 -17.41 -9.48 6.88
N ARG A 48 -16.11 -9.78 6.71
CA ARG A 48 -15.07 -8.91 7.23
C ARG A 48 -14.98 -7.65 6.39
N PRO A 49 -14.98 -6.47 7.03
CA PRO A 49 -14.76 -5.22 6.32
C PRO A 49 -13.37 -5.19 5.71
N ILE A 50 -13.20 -4.37 4.68
CA ILE A 50 -11.90 -4.10 4.08
C ILE A 50 -11.03 -3.41 5.13
N GLN A 51 -9.81 -3.90 5.31
CA GLN A 51 -8.84 -3.32 6.24
C GLN A 51 -7.88 -2.40 5.48
N SER A 52 -7.25 -1.50 6.22
CA SER A 52 -6.36 -0.50 5.60
C SER A 52 -5.21 -1.13 4.79
N TRP A 53 -4.61 -2.23 5.29
CA TRP A 53 -3.54 -2.89 4.54
C TRP A 53 -4.05 -3.51 3.24
N GLN A 54 -5.33 -3.93 3.22
CA GLN A 54 -5.93 -4.48 2.01
C GLN A 54 -6.15 -3.41 0.96
N VAL A 55 -6.37 -2.16 1.37
CA VAL A 55 -6.42 -1.04 0.42
C VAL A 55 -5.09 -0.92 -0.32
N CYS A 56 -3.97 -1.06 0.39
CA CYS A 56 -2.66 -1.05 -0.25
C CYS A 56 -2.54 -2.17 -1.29
N ALA A 57 -2.97 -3.38 -0.94
CA ALA A 57 -2.94 -4.52 -1.86
C ALA A 57 -3.82 -4.26 -3.09
N MET A 58 -4.98 -3.65 -2.90
CA MET A 58 -5.89 -3.30 -3.99
C MET A 58 -5.30 -2.22 -4.89
N MET A 59 -4.57 -1.26 -4.30
CA MET A 59 -3.88 -0.24 -5.07
C MET A 59 -2.72 -0.83 -5.88
N ILE A 60 -2.01 -1.81 -5.32
CA ILE A 60 -0.98 -2.54 -6.07
C ILE A 60 -1.62 -3.23 -7.27
N ASP A 61 -2.75 -3.88 -7.07
CA ASP A 61 -3.47 -4.55 -8.15
C ASP A 61 -3.90 -3.57 -9.23
N LEU A 62 -4.39 -2.40 -8.83
CA LEU A 62 -4.74 -1.33 -9.77
C LEU A 62 -3.51 -0.92 -10.61
N LYS A 63 -2.36 -0.76 -9.98
CA LYS A 63 -1.14 -0.39 -10.67
C LYS A 63 -0.66 -1.48 -11.62
N VAL A 64 -0.79 -2.74 -11.21
CA VAL A 64 -0.48 -3.88 -12.08
C VAL A 64 -1.40 -3.88 -13.30
N ALA A 65 -2.69 -3.63 -13.11
CA ALA A 65 -3.65 -3.57 -14.22
C ALA A 65 -3.28 -2.49 -15.25
N ARG A 66 -2.72 -1.38 -14.80
CA ARG A 66 -2.28 -0.29 -15.69
C ARG A 66 -1.14 -0.70 -16.61
N LEU A 67 -0.39 -1.72 -16.26
CA LEU A 67 0.71 -2.20 -17.11
C LEU A 67 0.21 -2.73 -18.46
N ALA A 68 -1.06 -3.08 -18.56
CA ALA A 68 -1.66 -3.47 -19.85
C ALA A 68 -1.61 -2.34 -20.88
N GLN A 69 -1.53 -1.08 -20.42
CA GLN A 69 -1.42 0.10 -21.29
C GLN A 69 0.02 0.49 -21.56
N GLY A 70 0.98 -0.23 -21.02
CA GLY A 70 2.39 -0.01 -21.18
C GLY A 70 3.08 0.27 -19.84
N TYR A 71 4.36 -0.04 -19.81
CA TYR A 71 5.18 0.18 -18.61
C TYR A 71 5.47 1.66 -18.44
N LYS A 72 5.34 2.15 -17.20
CA LYS A 72 5.85 3.44 -16.77
C LYS A 72 6.64 3.23 -15.49
N ARG A 73 7.76 3.93 -15.36
CA ARG A 73 8.61 3.85 -14.18
C ARG A 73 7.82 4.17 -12.90
N ASP A 74 6.95 5.19 -12.96
CA ASP A 74 6.14 5.58 -11.81
C ASP A 74 5.26 4.45 -11.31
N THR A 75 4.77 3.60 -12.21
CA THR A 75 3.97 2.45 -11.82
C THR A 75 4.76 1.51 -10.94
N ALA A 76 5.99 1.18 -11.32
CA ALA A 76 6.85 0.30 -10.54
C ALA A 76 7.19 0.94 -9.18
N VAL A 77 7.50 2.24 -9.17
CA VAL A 77 7.78 2.98 -7.94
C VAL A 77 6.57 2.95 -7.00
N ASP A 78 5.39 3.18 -7.54
CA ASP A 78 4.15 3.18 -6.73
C ASP A 78 3.86 1.81 -6.15
N ILE A 79 4.08 0.73 -6.90
CA ILE A 79 3.89 -0.63 -6.40
C ILE A 79 4.79 -0.88 -5.19
N ILE A 80 6.06 -0.49 -5.28
CA ILE A 80 7.00 -0.63 -4.17
C ILE A 80 6.54 0.21 -2.98
N GLY A 81 6.10 1.44 -3.22
CA GLY A 81 5.62 2.33 -2.18
C GLY A 81 4.42 1.76 -1.42
N TYR A 82 3.44 1.24 -2.14
CA TYR A 82 2.27 0.64 -1.49
C TYR A 82 2.64 -0.64 -0.74
N ALA A 83 3.59 -1.42 -1.26
CA ALA A 83 4.05 -2.63 -0.57
C ALA A 83 4.72 -2.27 0.76
N ALA A 84 5.56 -1.23 0.76
CA ALA A 84 6.22 -0.76 1.97
C ALA A 84 5.20 -0.22 2.98
N LEU A 85 4.20 0.53 2.51
CA LEU A 85 3.14 1.07 3.37
C LEU A 85 2.31 -0.05 3.98
N MET A 86 2.01 -1.08 3.20
CA MET A 86 1.27 -2.25 3.68
C MET A 86 2.01 -2.91 4.85
N ALA A 87 3.31 -3.12 4.69
CA ALA A 87 4.14 -3.72 5.74
C ALA A 87 4.16 -2.84 7.00
N GLU A 88 4.22 -1.53 6.82
CA GLU A 88 4.19 -0.58 7.94
C GLU A 88 2.86 -0.65 8.69
N ILE A 89 1.75 -0.69 7.97
CA ILE A 89 0.42 -0.75 8.58
C ILE A 89 0.25 -2.02 9.41
N ILE A 90 0.75 -3.15 8.90
CA ILE A 90 0.69 -4.41 9.62
C ILE A 90 1.62 -4.41 10.83
N GLY A 91 2.64 -3.54 10.83
CA GLY A 91 3.63 -3.51 11.89
C GLY A 91 4.69 -4.58 11.71
N ASP A 92 5.01 -4.91 10.46
CA ASP A 92 5.99 -5.93 10.13
C ASP A 92 7.38 -5.31 10.24
N GLU A 93 7.97 -5.43 11.42
CA GLU A 93 9.29 -4.90 11.69
C GLU A 93 10.36 -5.95 11.38
N ASP A 94 11.54 -5.45 10.97
CA ASP A 94 12.68 -6.34 10.77
C ASP A 94 13.27 -6.70 12.13
N ASP A 95 12.87 -7.84 12.65
CA ASP A 95 13.33 -8.37 13.94
C ASP A 95 14.37 -9.48 13.76
N GLY A 96 14.86 -9.68 12.56
CA GLY A 96 15.83 -10.71 12.27
C GLY A 96 15.23 -12.09 12.04
N THR A 97 13.91 -12.20 12.04
CA THR A 97 13.27 -13.50 11.76
C THR A 97 13.24 -13.74 10.26
N GLU A 98 13.66 -14.93 9.87
CA GLU A 98 13.58 -15.33 8.47
C GLU A 98 12.16 -15.76 8.14
N ARG A 99 11.74 -15.41 6.94
CA ARG A 99 10.46 -15.87 6.43
C ARG A 99 10.59 -17.28 5.90
N PRO A 100 9.57 -18.10 6.11
CA PRO A 100 9.55 -19.42 5.51
C PRO A 100 9.52 -19.39 3.99
#